data_85a7b06e5e89f5612b73a3bd6c14d67d
#
_entry.id   85a7b06e5e89f5612b73a3bd6c14d67d
#
_cell.length_a   1.000
_cell.length_b   1.000
_cell.length_c   1.000
_cell.angle_alpha   90.00
_cell.angle_beta   90.00
_cell.angle_gamma   90.00
#
_symmetry.space_group_name_H-M   'P 1'
#
loop_
_entity.id
_entity.type
_entity.pdbx_description
1 polymer ?
#
loop_
_entity_poly.entity_id
_entity_poly.type
_entity_poly.pdbx_seq_one_letter_code
_entity_poly.pdbx_strand_id
1 'polypeptide(L)'
;MEWLRRDAPSLPDRVWKAIDETAASMFKQTVVARRIADFDGPKGWGYVATQLGTFKSVSGKHASAKVRLSVPEVTLLTELRAEFSLSWSAIEIFERVGPPLESEPIEDAAREIALAEDRLVFFGNSSNPGLLTSHQSPRVALSDWAVPGRVVTDLLSAVEKLDEIGIKGPYEAVLSPAHYYSYLRQTGEGGSYPAAKQLGIVIEKVYSSPVIDGAVLFSTRGGDFLITVGGDMTVGYRAHDDSSIHLFCVETISAQLITPKAVCIIRPD
;
A
#
# COMPACT_ATOMS: atom_id res chain seq x y z
N MET A 1 20.02 7.10 14.30
CA MET A 1 18.75 7.87 14.40
C MET A 1 18.30 7.80 15.87
N GLU A 2 18.51 8.87 16.63
CA GLU A 2 18.29 8.87 18.09
C GLU A 2 16.85 8.55 18.52
N TRP A 3 15.84 8.98 17.77
CA TRP A 3 14.44 8.79 18.18
C TRP A 3 13.93 7.35 18.07
N LEU A 4 14.54 6.48 17.25
CA LEU A 4 14.27 5.04 17.24
C LEU A 4 14.84 4.35 18.49
N ARG A 5 15.73 5.00 19.23
CA ARG A 5 16.29 4.58 20.52
C ARG A 5 16.90 3.17 20.49
N ARG A 6 17.42 2.73 19.36
CA ARG A 6 17.94 1.37 19.18
C ARG A 6 19.17 1.07 20.04
N ASP A 7 19.89 2.11 20.49
CA ASP A 7 21.05 2.00 21.37
C ASP A 7 20.66 1.86 22.87
N ALA A 8 19.36 2.12 23.20
CA ALA A 8 18.90 2.08 24.59
C ALA A 8 18.82 0.68 25.20
N PRO A 9 18.31 -0.37 24.50
CA PRO A 9 18.42 -1.75 24.97
C PRO A 9 19.78 -2.31 24.60
N SER A 10 20.41 -3.06 25.51
CA SER A 10 21.66 -3.78 25.22
C SER A 10 21.42 -5.04 24.38
N LEU A 11 20.75 -4.88 23.21
CA LEU A 11 20.55 -5.97 22.27
C LEU A 11 21.75 -6.08 21.33
N PRO A 12 22.29 -7.30 21.10
CA PRO A 12 23.33 -7.50 20.11
C PRO A 12 22.87 -7.19 18.68
N ASP A 13 23.80 -6.75 17.84
CA ASP A 13 23.52 -6.41 16.43
C ASP A 13 22.87 -7.56 15.66
N ARG A 14 23.22 -8.83 15.98
CA ARG A 14 22.61 -10.01 15.34
C ARG A 14 21.14 -10.17 15.66
N VAL A 15 20.68 -9.75 16.85
CA VAL A 15 19.26 -9.77 17.25
C VAL A 15 18.52 -8.70 16.47
N TRP A 16 19.04 -7.48 16.44
CA TRP A 16 18.46 -6.39 15.63
C TRP A 16 18.36 -6.78 14.16
N LYS A 17 19.41 -7.39 13.61
CA LYS A 17 19.43 -7.84 12.22
C LYS A 17 18.34 -8.88 11.95
N ALA A 18 18.16 -9.86 12.85
CA ALA A 18 17.11 -10.87 12.70
C ALA A 18 15.71 -10.25 12.76
N ILE A 19 15.48 -9.29 13.67
CA ILE A 19 14.22 -8.54 13.77
C ILE A 19 13.95 -7.77 12.48
N ASP A 20 14.93 -7.00 12.01
CA ASP A 20 14.79 -6.17 10.80
C ASP A 20 14.52 -7.03 9.55
N GLU A 21 15.25 -8.14 9.37
CA GLU A 21 15.08 -9.04 8.23
C GLU A 21 13.70 -9.70 8.23
N THR A 22 13.22 -10.13 9.41
CA THR A 22 11.89 -10.72 9.55
C THR A 22 10.80 -9.69 9.23
N ALA A 23 10.87 -8.51 9.83
CA ALA A 23 9.90 -7.44 9.61
C ALA A 23 9.89 -7.00 8.13
N ALA A 24 11.05 -6.76 7.54
CA ALA A 24 11.15 -6.34 6.14
C ALA A 24 10.64 -7.41 5.16
N SER A 25 10.91 -8.70 5.45
CA SER A 25 10.42 -9.82 4.64
C SER A 25 8.89 -9.90 4.65
N MET A 26 8.27 -9.86 5.83
CA MET A 26 6.82 -9.94 5.98
C MET A 26 6.13 -8.72 5.38
N PHE A 27 6.64 -7.52 5.63
CA PHE A 27 6.13 -6.28 5.04
C PHE A 27 6.12 -6.36 3.51
N LYS A 28 7.26 -6.70 2.91
CA LYS A 28 7.42 -6.80 1.44
C LYS A 28 6.52 -7.87 0.81
N GLN A 29 6.25 -8.96 1.51
CA GLN A 29 5.33 -10.01 1.03
C GLN A 29 3.88 -9.54 1.05
N THR A 30 3.51 -8.71 2.03
CA THR A 30 2.13 -8.31 2.30
C THR A 30 1.71 -7.09 1.49
N VAL A 31 2.54 -6.04 1.43
CA VAL A 31 2.20 -4.78 0.77
C VAL A 31 1.96 -4.95 -0.73
N VAL A 32 0.83 -4.41 -1.22
CA VAL A 32 0.43 -4.46 -2.63
C VAL A 32 0.48 -3.09 -3.29
N ALA A 33 0.14 -2.02 -2.59
CA ALA A 33 0.06 -0.67 -3.15
C ALA A 33 1.38 -0.21 -3.79
N ARG A 34 2.52 -0.55 -3.21
CA ARG A 34 3.87 -0.24 -3.76
C ARG A 34 4.19 -0.96 -5.08
N ARG A 35 3.39 -1.93 -5.49
CA ARG A 35 3.54 -2.64 -6.78
C ARG A 35 2.79 -1.97 -7.90
N ILE A 36 1.82 -1.13 -7.55
CA ILE A 36 0.89 -0.48 -8.49
C ILE A 36 1.28 0.97 -8.76
N ALA A 37 1.74 1.69 -7.73
CA ALA A 37 2.05 3.11 -7.79
C ALA A 37 3.55 3.38 -7.96
N ASP A 38 3.87 4.52 -8.55
CA ASP A 38 5.24 5.04 -8.55
C ASP A 38 5.68 5.32 -7.12
N PHE A 39 6.96 5.09 -6.83
CA PHE A 39 7.52 5.21 -5.50
C PHE A 39 8.57 6.32 -5.44
N ASP A 40 8.38 7.27 -4.51
CA ASP A 40 9.29 8.39 -4.28
C ASP A 40 9.76 8.41 -2.81
N GLY A 41 10.95 7.94 -2.57
CA GLY A 41 11.53 7.91 -1.21
C GLY A 41 12.61 6.84 -1.03
N PRO A 42 13.10 6.67 0.21
CA PRO A 42 12.77 7.45 1.41
C PRO A 42 13.40 8.85 1.41
N LYS A 43 12.60 9.87 1.78
CA LYS A 43 13.03 11.28 1.86
C LYS A 43 13.64 11.65 3.22
N GLY A 44 13.50 10.80 4.20
CA GLY A 44 13.91 11.01 5.58
C GLY A 44 12.76 11.41 6.51
N TRP A 45 12.92 11.12 7.79
CA TRP A 45 11.88 11.26 8.83
C TRP A 45 11.40 12.70 9.06
N GLY A 46 12.19 13.70 8.66
CA GLY A 46 11.79 15.12 8.72
C GLY A 46 10.93 15.58 7.55
N TYR A 47 10.68 14.72 6.57
CA TYR A 47 9.84 15.04 5.43
C TYR A 47 8.37 14.81 5.79
N VAL A 48 7.61 15.91 5.90
CA VAL A 48 6.25 15.88 6.47
C VAL A 48 5.15 16.12 5.44
N ALA A 49 5.48 16.62 4.25
CA ALA A 49 4.49 16.94 3.22
C ALA A 49 5.08 16.89 1.81
N THR A 50 4.30 16.40 0.86
CA THR A 50 4.60 16.42 -0.58
C THR A 50 3.79 17.52 -1.25
N GLN A 51 4.42 18.32 -2.12
CA GLN A 51 3.75 19.37 -2.88
C GLN A 51 2.92 18.78 -4.03
N LEU A 52 1.71 19.31 -4.22
CA LEU A 52 0.83 18.96 -5.34
C LEU A 52 1.15 19.76 -6.64
N GLY A 53 2.07 20.73 -6.56
CA GLY A 53 2.40 21.60 -7.68
C GLY A 53 1.37 22.71 -7.93
N THR A 54 0.32 22.79 -7.13
CA THR A 54 -0.76 23.79 -7.21
C THR A 54 -0.74 24.73 -6.02
N PHE A 55 -1.36 25.92 -6.20
CA PHE A 55 -1.47 26.94 -5.18
C PHE A 55 -2.92 27.32 -4.95
N LYS A 56 -3.35 27.33 -3.71
CA LYS A 56 -4.67 27.80 -3.30
C LYS A 56 -4.62 29.26 -2.91
N SER A 57 -5.49 30.10 -3.50
CA SER A 57 -5.65 31.49 -3.08
C SER A 57 -6.27 31.55 -1.68
N VAL A 58 -5.71 32.36 -0.82
CA VAL A 58 -6.22 32.59 0.54
C VAL A 58 -6.61 34.05 0.71
N SER A 59 -7.69 34.27 1.45
CA SER A 59 -8.14 35.61 1.84
C SER A 59 -7.36 36.05 3.08
N GLY A 60 -6.95 37.31 3.11
CA GLY A 60 -6.26 37.87 4.28
C GLY A 60 -6.28 39.39 4.26
N LYS A 61 -6.10 39.99 5.44
CA LYS A 61 -6.09 41.47 5.63
C LYS A 61 -5.03 42.18 4.80
N HIS A 62 -4.02 41.44 4.33
CA HIS A 62 -2.90 41.96 3.53
C HIS A 62 -3.10 41.76 2.02
N ALA A 63 -4.19 41.10 1.60
CA ALA A 63 -4.55 40.99 0.19
C ALA A 63 -5.06 42.36 -0.33
N SER A 64 -4.67 42.73 -1.53
CA SER A 64 -5.16 43.92 -2.20
C SER A 64 -5.34 43.65 -3.69
N ALA A 65 -5.87 44.63 -4.46
CA ALA A 65 -6.01 44.47 -5.91
C ALA A 65 -4.69 44.16 -6.63
N LYS A 66 -3.54 44.50 -6.00
CA LYS A 66 -2.20 44.28 -6.55
C LYS A 66 -1.44 43.13 -5.90
N VAL A 67 -1.90 42.63 -4.72
CA VAL A 67 -1.23 41.60 -3.95
C VAL A 67 -2.19 40.42 -3.72
N ARG A 68 -1.88 39.27 -4.33
CA ARG A 68 -2.59 38.00 -4.08
C ARG A 68 -1.81 37.18 -3.05
N LEU A 69 -2.54 36.62 -2.11
CA LEU A 69 -1.99 35.65 -1.14
C LEU A 69 -2.31 34.24 -1.65
N SER A 70 -1.32 33.38 -1.72
CA SER A 70 -1.51 31.99 -2.06
C SER A 70 -0.60 31.09 -1.22
N VAL A 71 -1.07 29.90 -0.91
CA VAL A 71 -0.32 28.86 -0.22
C VAL A 71 -0.21 27.62 -1.11
N PRO A 72 0.91 26.90 -1.09
CA PRO A 72 1.03 25.64 -1.83
C PRO A 72 0.02 24.63 -1.29
N GLU A 73 -0.57 23.86 -2.19
CA GLU A 73 -1.33 22.67 -1.81
C GLU A 73 -0.36 21.52 -1.59
N VAL A 74 -0.55 20.79 -0.48
CA VAL A 74 0.33 19.71 -0.06
C VAL A 74 -0.47 18.49 0.40
N THR A 75 0.10 17.32 0.21
CA THR A 75 -0.35 16.07 0.82
C THR A 75 0.52 15.79 2.04
N LEU A 76 -0.08 15.69 3.21
CA LEU A 76 0.63 15.41 4.45
C LEU A 76 1.03 13.93 4.52
N LEU A 77 2.25 13.64 4.99
CA LEU A 77 2.61 12.29 5.32
C LEU A 77 1.94 11.86 6.63
N THR A 78 1.51 10.61 6.65
CA THR A 78 0.88 9.96 7.81
C THR A 78 1.87 9.00 8.42
N GLU A 79 2.09 9.06 9.74
CA GLU A 79 2.85 8.04 10.47
C GLU A 79 1.95 6.83 10.71
N LEU A 80 2.43 5.64 10.33
CA LEU A 80 1.88 4.35 10.67
C LEU A 80 2.79 3.71 11.71
N ARG A 81 2.22 3.19 12.80
CA ARG A 81 2.96 2.56 13.89
C ARG A 81 2.21 1.36 14.43
N ALA A 82 2.90 0.22 14.54
CA ALA A 82 2.42 -0.99 15.18
C ALA A 82 3.40 -1.43 16.27
N GLU A 83 2.89 -1.71 17.47
CA GLU A 83 3.71 -2.11 18.61
C GLU A 83 3.69 -3.63 18.77
N PHE A 84 4.82 -4.20 19.21
CA PHE A 84 4.94 -5.62 19.53
C PHE A 84 5.94 -5.82 20.66
N SER A 85 5.95 -7.03 21.21
CA SER A 85 6.87 -7.38 22.31
C SER A 85 7.52 -8.72 22.04
N LEU A 86 8.77 -8.86 22.44
CA LEU A 86 9.51 -10.12 22.47
C LEU A 86 9.88 -10.45 23.90
N SER A 87 9.80 -11.72 24.29
CA SER A 87 10.25 -12.15 25.61
C SER A 87 11.79 -12.18 25.68
N TRP A 88 12.34 -11.83 26.83
CA TRP A 88 13.78 -11.98 27.05
C TRP A 88 14.24 -13.43 26.89
N SER A 89 13.41 -14.40 27.27
CA SER A 89 13.71 -15.82 27.07
C SER A 89 13.85 -16.21 25.60
N ALA A 90 13.03 -15.68 24.71
CA ALA A 90 13.16 -15.91 23.26
C ALA A 90 14.47 -15.34 22.71
N ILE A 91 14.84 -14.13 23.16
CA ILE A 91 16.11 -13.50 22.80
C ILE A 91 17.30 -14.32 23.32
N GLU A 92 17.26 -14.76 24.57
CA GLU A 92 18.32 -15.60 25.15
C GLU A 92 18.47 -16.94 24.42
N ILE A 93 17.37 -17.58 24.05
CA ILE A 93 17.39 -18.84 23.29
C ILE A 93 18.04 -18.58 21.91
N PHE A 94 17.63 -17.53 21.22
CA PHE A 94 18.24 -17.15 19.96
C PHE A 94 19.75 -16.88 20.10
N GLU A 95 20.18 -16.26 21.19
CA GLU A 95 21.59 -15.98 21.43
C GLU A 95 22.43 -17.23 21.73
N ARG A 96 21.86 -18.18 22.44
CA ARG A 96 22.57 -19.42 22.87
C ARG A 96 22.55 -20.51 21.78
N VAL A 97 21.43 -20.67 21.11
CA VAL A 97 21.15 -21.78 20.18
C VAL A 97 21.25 -21.35 18.71
N GLY A 98 20.99 -20.08 18.43
CA GLY A 98 20.89 -19.53 17.07
C GLY A 98 19.45 -19.52 16.55
N PRO A 99 19.27 -19.18 15.25
CA PRO A 99 17.95 -19.08 14.66
C PRO A 99 17.13 -20.38 14.72
N PRO A 100 15.78 -20.30 14.70
CA PRO A 100 15.01 -19.06 14.46
C PRO A 100 14.80 -18.23 15.74
N LEU A 101 14.68 -16.88 15.56
CA LEU A 101 14.08 -16.04 16.58
C LEU A 101 12.55 -16.27 16.58
N GLU A 102 11.88 -16.10 17.71
CA GLU A 102 10.41 -16.07 17.78
C GLU A 102 9.90 -14.94 16.86
N SER A 103 9.34 -15.31 15.70
CA SER A 103 9.07 -14.37 14.61
C SER A 103 7.63 -13.85 14.58
N GLU A 104 6.69 -14.61 15.17
CA GLU A 104 5.25 -14.31 15.06
C GLU A 104 4.89 -12.87 15.49
N PRO A 105 5.33 -12.33 16.65
CA PRO A 105 5.01 -10.95 17.01
C PRO A 105 5.58 -9.91 16.03
N ILE A 106 6.76 -10.18 15.46
CA ILE A 106 7.43 -9.31 14.48
C ILE A 106 6.65 -9.32 13.16
N GLU A 107 6.31 -10.53 12.70
CA GLU A 107 5.57 -10.74 11.46
C GLU A 107 4.17 -10.10 11.52
N ASP A 108 3.47 -10.25 12.65
CA ASP A 108 2.15 -9.67 12.85
C ASP A 108 2.21 -8.14 12.82
N ALA A 109 3.14 -7.51 13.52
CA ALA A 109 3.31 -6.06 13.51
C ALA A 109 3.68 -5.54 12.10
N ALA A 110 4.58 -6.21 11.41
CA ALA A 110 4.98 -5.84 10.04
C ALA A 110 3.82 -6.03 9.04
N ARG A 111 3.01 -7.08 9.21
CA ARG A 111 1.80 -7.33 8.41
C ARG A 111 0.76 -6.24 8.63
N GLU A 112 0.52 -5.85 9.89
CA GLU A 112 -0.43 -4.78 10.22
C GLU A 112 -0.02 -3.43 9.61
N ILE A 113 1.28 -3.07 9.65
CA ILE A 113 1.79 -1.87 8.96
C ILE A 113 1.54 -1.96 7.45
N ALA A 114 1.87 -3.08 6.81
CA ALA A 114 1.68 -3.26 5.37
C ALA A 114 0.20 -3.14 4.95
N LEU A 115 -0.71 -3.73 5.74
CA LEU A 115 -2.14 -3.61 5.50
C LEU A 115 -2.66 -2.19 5.79
N ALA A 116 -2.10 -1.50 6.77
CA ALA A 116 -2.43 -0.11 7.06
C ALA A 116 -1.93 0.82 5.95
N GLU A 117 -0.74 0.57 5.39
CA GLU A 117 -0.24 1.27 4.20
C GLU A 117 -1.20 1.06 3.02
N ASP A 118 -1.54 -0.19 2.68
CA ASP A 118 -2.46 -0.48 1.59
C ASP A 118 -3.82 0.23 1.80
N ARG A 119 -4.38 0.22 3.02
CA ARG A 119 -5.63 0.94 3.33
C ARG A 119 -5.50 2.45 3.14
N LEU A 120 -4.39 3.02 3.62
CA LEU A 120 -4.12 4.45 3.46
C LEU A 120 -3.97 4.83 1.99
N VAL A 121 -3.24 4.06 1.21
CA VAL A 121 -3.04 4.31 -0.21
C VAL A 121 -4.35 4.17 -0.98
N PHE A 122 -5.08 3.09 -0.79
CA PHE A 122 -6.31 2.84 -1.57
C PHE A 122 -7.48 3.71 -1.11
N PHE A 123 -7.67 3.94 0.17
CA PHE A 123 -8.87 4.61 0.70
C PHE A 123 -8.59 5.98 1.33
N GLY A 124 -7.33 6.32 1.59
CA GLY A 124 -6.97 7.59 2.20
C GLY A 124 -7.30 7.68 3.69
N ASN A 125 -7.28 8.90 4.19
CA ASN A 125 -7.69 9.25 5.54
C ASN A 125 -8.43 10.60 5.54
N SER A 126 -8.73 11.16 6.71
CA SER A 126 -9.42 12.45 6.84
C SER A 126 -8.68 13.64 6.20
N SER A 127 -7.37 13.51 6.00
CA SER A 127 -6.52 14.59 5.46
C SER A 127 -6.20 14.43 3.98
N ASN A 128 -6.15 13.18 3.49
CA ASN A 128 -5.73 12.86 2.13
C ASN A 128 -6.67 11.83 1.50
N PRO A 129 -7.19 12.08 0.28
CA PRO A 129 -7.97 11.08 -0.44
C PRO A 129 -7.09 9.91 -0.87
N GLY A 130 -7.65 8.71 -0.94
CA GLY A 130 -6.97 7.52 -1.47
C GLY A 130 -7.21 7.33 -2.97
N LEU A 131 -6.50 6.38 -3.57
CA LEU A 131 -6.55 6.11 -5.00
C LEU A 131 -7.95 5.70 -5.50
N LEU A 132 -8.77 5.09 -4.65
CA LEU A 132 -10.10 4.57 -5.00
C LEU A 132 -11.25 5.50 -4.60
N THR A 133 -10.97 6.70 -4.09
CA THR A 133 -12.00 7.60 -3.56
C THR A 133 -12.54 8.59 -4.58
N SER A 134 -11.93 8.70 -5.76
CA SER A 134 -12.34 9.66 -6.78
C SER A 134 -13.67 9.25 -7.46
N HIS A 135 -14.57 10.21 -7.61
CA HIS A 135 -15.78 10.05 -8.42
C HIS A 135 -15.51 10.08 -9.93
N GLN A 136 -14.31 10.47 -10.36
CA GLN A 136 -13.91 10.50 -11.76
C GLN A 136 -13.39 9.16 -12.27
N SER A 137 -13.12 8.22 -11.37
CA SER A 137 -12.65 6.88 -11.72
C SER A 137 -13.76 6.10 -12.41
N PRO A 138 -13.51 5.50 -13.59
CA PRO A 138 -14.43 4.58 -14.26
C PRO A 138 -14.87 3.46 -13.33
N ARG A 139 -16.09 2.95 -13.55
CA ARG A 139 -16.66 1.86 -12.76
C ARG A 139 -17.26 0.80 -13.66
N VAL A 140 -17.12 -0.45 -13.26
CA VAL A 140 -17.76 -1.63 -13.85
C VAL A 140 -18.55 -2.33 -12.75
N ALA A 141 -19.79 -2.73 -13.06
CA ALA A 141 -20.57 -3.56 -12.13
C ALA A 141 -19.92 -4.95 -12.01
N LEU A 142 -19.69 -5.38 -10.78
CA LEU A 142 -19.14 -6.72 -10.50
C LEU A 142 -20.22 -7.76 -10.70
N SER A 143 -20.00 -8.67 -11.64
CA SER A 143 -20.88 -9.80 -11.87
C SER A 143 -20.60 -10.96 -10.91
N ASP A 144 -21.41 -12.01 -10.95
CA ASP A 144 -21.15 -13.23 -10.17
C ASP A 144 -19.99 -14.02 -10.79
N TRP A 145 -18.83 -13.97 -10.18
CA TRP A 145 -17.63 -14.66 -10.62
C TRP A 145 -17.64 -16.18 -10.35
N ALA A 146 -18.70 -16.73 -9.79
CA ALA A 146 -18.93 -18.18 -9.81
C ALA A 146 -19.37 -18.69 -11.20
N VAL A 147 -19.94 -17.79 -12.02
CA VAL A 147 -20.38 -18.11 -13.38
C VAL A 147 -19.19 -18.08 -14.34
N PRO A 148 -18.96 -19.15 -15.15
CA PRO A 148 -17.87 -19.21 -16.12
C PRO A 148 -17.87 -18.03 -17.09
N GLY A 149 -16.66 -17.49 -17.38
CA GLY A 149 -16.46 -16.37 -18.30
C GLY A 149 -16.68 -14.98 -17.70
N ARG A 150 -17.39 -14.84 -16.59
CA ARG A 150 -17.71 -13.52 -15.99
C ARG A 150 -16.48 -12.76 -15.53
N VAL A 151 -15.49 -13.43 -14.96
CA VAL A 151 -14.20 -12.80 -14.59
C VAL A 151 -13.54 -12.13 -15.79
N VAL A 152 -13.51 -12.85 -16.92
CA VAL A 152 -12.90 -12.33 -18.16
C VAL A 152 -13.70 -11.14 -18.69
N THR A 153 -15.02 -11.25 -18.70
CA THR A 153 -15.90 -10.17 -19.18
C THR A 153 -15.72 -8.90 -18.37
N ASP A 154 -15.77 -8.98 -17.03
CA ASP A 154 -15.69 -7.79 -16.17
C ASP A 154 -14.30 -7.11 -16.25
N LEU A 155 -13.23 -7.90 -16.24
CA LEU A 155 -11.87 -7.37 -16.33
C LEU A 155 -11.58 -6.78 -17.71
N LEU A 156 -12.04 -7.39 -18.81
CA LEU A 156 -11.92 -6.81 -20.16
C LEU A 156 -12.77 -5.55 -20.31
N SER A 157 -13.98 -5.52 -19.74
CA SER A 157 -14.80 -4.29 -19.71
C SER A 157 -14.13 -3.15 -18.97
N ALA A 158 -13.36 -3.45 -17.91
CA ALA A 158 -12.57 -2.44 -17.23
C ALA A 158 -11.42 -1.92 -18.10
N VAL A 159 -10.71 -2.80 -18.82
CA VAL A 159 -9.67 -2.42 -19.81
C VAL A 159 -10.28 -1.55 -20.90
N GLU A 160 -11.40 -1.98 -21.49
CA GLU A 160 -12.12 -1.25 -22.55
C GLU A 160 -12.49 0.17 -22.11
N LYS A 161 -13.05 0.32 -20.91
CA LYS A 161 -13.38 1.65 -20.36
C LYS A 161 -12.16 2.57 -20.20
N LEU A 162 -11.01 2.03 -19.79
CA LEU A 162 -9.77 2.81 -19.73
C LEU A 162 -9.27 3.18 -21.13
N ASP A 163 -9.32 2.24 -22.06
CA ASP A 163 -8.92 2.47 -23.45
C ASP A 163 -9.78 3.51 -24.17
N GLU A 164 -11.11 3.49 -23.96
CA GLU A 164 -12.06 4.44 -24.54
C GLU A 164 -11.76 5.91 -24.15
N ILE A 165 -11.27 6.11 -22.92
CA ILE A 165 -10.89 7.46 -22.43
C ILE A 165 -9.42 7.78 -22.67
N GLY A 166 -8.71 6.96 -23.46
CA GLY A 166 -7.31 7.20 -23.85
C GLY A 166 -6.29 6.83 -22.79
N ILE A 167 -6.67 6.09 -21.74
CA ILE A 167 -5.74 5.56 -20.73
C ILE A 167 -5.26 4.19 -21.21
N LYS A 168 -3.99 4.08 -21.54
CA LYS A 168 -3.37 2.84 -22.03
C LYS A 168 -2.61 2.11 -20.94
N GLY A 169 -2.39 0.81 -21.14
CA GLY A 169 -1.54 -0.02 -20.28
C GLY A 169 -0.05 0.37 -20.33
N PRO A 170 0.77 -0.40 -19.60
CA PRO A 170 0.43 -1.70 -19.01
C PRO A 170 -0.68 -1.62 -17.96
N TYR A 171 -1.44 -2.71 -17.82
CA TYR A 171 -2.50 -2.82 -16.82
C TYR A 171 -2.15 -3.87 -15.79
N GLU A 172 -2.46 -3.58 -14.52
CA GLU A 172 -2.35 -4.53 -13.42
C GLU A 172 -3.65 -4.51 -12.59
N ALA A 173 -4.02 -5.63 -12.00
CA ALA A 173 -5.24 -5.75 -11.22
C ALA A 173 -4.96 -6.12 -9.76
N VAL A 174 -5.77 -5.58 -8.85
CA VAL A 174 -5.80 -5.97 -7.44
C VAL A 174 -7.20 -6.51 -7.13
N LEU A 175 -7.26 -7.71 -6.61
CA LEU A 175 -8.48 -8.43 -6.31
C LEU A 175 -8.58 -8.74 -4.82
N SER A 176 -9.80 -8.79 -4.28
CA SER A 176 -9.98 -9.40 -2.96
C SER A 176 -9.59 -10.88 -3.01
N PRO A 177 -9.25 -11.52 -1.88
CA PRO A 177 -8.83 -12.92 -1.87
C PRO A 177 -9.86 -13.86 -2.51
N ALA A 178 -11.14 -13.67 -2.24
CA ALA A 178 -12.21 -14.47 -2.82
C ALA A 178 -12.24 -14.37 -4.36
N HIS A 179 -12.14 -13.15 -4.90
CA HIS A 179 -12.13 -12.89 -6.34
C HIS A 179 -10.83 -13.35 -6.99
N TYR A 180 -9.70 -13.23 -6.30
CA TYR A 180 -8.41 -13.74 -6.79
C TYR A 180 -8.45 -15.27 -7.00
N TYR A 181 -9.00 -16.01 -6.03
CA TYR A 181 -9.15 -17.46 -6.20
C TYR A 181 -10.21 -17.83 -7.24
N SER A 182 -11.27 -17.03 -7.40
CA SER A 182 -12.22 -17.20 -8.52
C SER A 182 -11.53 -16.99 -9.86
N TYR A 183 -10.72 -15.94 -10.01
CA TYR A 183 -9.90 -15.70 -11.19
C TYR A 183 -8.98 -16.88 -11.53
N LEU A 184 -8.30 -17.48 -10.53
CA LEU A 184 -7.42 -18.63 -10.76
C LEU A 184 -8.14 -19.92 -11.14
N ARG A 185 -9.36 -20.13 -10.61
CA ARG A 185 -10.13 -21.34 -10.86
C ARG A 185 -10.90 -21.34 -12.17
N GLN A 186 -11.23 -20.15 -12.69
CA GLN A 186 -12.08 -20.07 -13.87
C GLN A 186 -11.36 -20.45 -15.16
N THR A 187 -12.09 -21.28 -15.93
CA THR A 187 -11.83 -21.50 -17.35
C THR A 187 -12.72 -20.56 -18.17
N GLY A 188 -12.29 -20.20 -19.38
CA GLY A 188 -13.12 -19.44 -20.31
C GLY A 188 -14.38 -20.20 -20.74
N GLU A 189 -15.29 -19.56 -21.45
CA GLU A 189 -16.46 -20.21 -22.06
C GLU A 189 -16.04 -21.43 -22.88
N GLY A 190 -16.70 -22.57 -22.65
CA GLY A 190 -16.36 -23.82 -23.32
C GLY A 190 -15.25 -24.65 -22.66
N GLY A 191 -14.70 -24.24 -21.51
CA GLY A 191 -13.78 -25.05 -20.69
C GLY A 191 -12.36 -25.22 -21.24
N SER A 192 -12.02 -24.55 -22.33
CA SER A 192 -10.77 -24.81 -23.05
C SER A 192 -9.57 -23.97 -22.65
N TYR A 193 -9.75 -22.79 -22.01
CA TYR A 193 -8.64 -21.89 -21.72
C TYR A 193 -8.78 -21.21 -20.34
N PRO A 194 -7.78 -21.30 -19.47
CA PRO A 194 -7.82 -20.59 -18.17
C PRO A 194 -7.99 -19.09 -18.35
N ALA A 195 -8.86 -18.47 -17.54
CA ALA A 195 -9.09 -17.02 -17.55
C ALA A 195 -7.77 -16.24 -17.41
N ALA A 196 -6.87 -16.68 -16.52
CA ALA A 196 -5.56 -16.09 -16.32
C ALA A 196 -4.71 -16.00 -17.60
N LYS A 197 -4.81 -17.00 -18.50
CA LYS A 197 -4.07 -16.96 -19.78
C LYS A 197 -4.70 -16.03 -20.79
N GLN A 198 -6.03 -15.91 -20.81
CA GLN A 198 -6.72 -14.97 -21.70
C GLN A 198 -6.44 -13.52 -21.29
N LEU A 199 -6.54 -13.23 -20.01
CA LEU A 199 -6.31 -11.90 -19.46
C LEU A 199 -4.84 -11.50 -19.47
N GLY A 200 -3.90 -12.45 -19.35
CA GLY A 200 -2.46 -12.21 -19.40
C GLY A 200 -1.93 -11.60 -20.71
N ILE A 201 -2.79 -11.48 -21.74
CA ILE A 201 -2.47 -10.77 -22.98
C ILE A 201 -2.56 -9.23 -22.77
N VAL A 202 -3.43 -8.78 -21.85
CA VAL A 202 -3.71 -7.34 -21.63
C VAL A 202 -3.45 -6.89 -20.19
N ILE A 203 -3.54 -7.80 -19.22
CA ILE A 203 -3.27 -7.52 -17.79
C ILE A 203 -1.97 -8.25 -17.42
N GLU A 204 -0.93 -7.47 -17.13
CA GLU A 204 0.40 -8.04 -16.91
C GLU A 204 0.49 -8.83 -15.60
N LYS A 205 -0.10 -8.30 -14.53
CA LYS A 205 -0.09 -8.93 -13.21
C LYS A 205 -1.41 -8.76 -12.49
N VAL A 206 -1.70 -9.75 -11.66
CA VAL A 206 -2.87 -9.76 -10.79
C VAL A 206 -2.42 -10.07 -9.38
N TYR A 207 -2.78 -9.20 -8.44
CA TYR A 207 -2.44 -9.31 -7.03
C TYR A 207 -3.68 -9.60 -6.19
N SER A 208 -3.47 -10.24 -5.05
CA SER A 208 -4.49 -10.41 -4.02
C SER A 208 -4.22 -9.45 -2.86
N SER A 209 -5.22 -8.67 -2.45
CA SER A 209 -5.15 -7.85 -1.25
C SER A 209 -6.42 -7.99 -0.42
N PRO A 210 -6.32 -8.31 0.88
CA PRO A 210 -7.49 -8.41 1.76
C PRO A 210 -8.11 -7.03 2.06
N VAL A 211 -7.45 -5.95 1.68
CA VAL A 211 -7.92 -4.58 1.84
C VAL A 211 -8.96 -4.20 0.79
N ILE A 212 -8.91 -4.82 -0.39
CA ILE A 212 -9.82 -4.54 -1.50
C ILE A 212 -11.08 -5.39 -1.36
N ASP A 213 -12.24 -4.77 -1.67
CA ASP A 213 -13.50 -5.46 -1.87
C ASP A 213 -13.83 -5.45 -3.39
N GLY A 214 -14.07 -6.65 -3.96
CA GLY A 214 -14.24 -6.82 -5.40
C GLY A 214 -12.91 -6.84 -6.15
N ALA A 215 -12.80 -6.01 -7.20
CA ALA A 215 -11.63 -5.93 -8.06
C ALA A 215 -11.34 -4.48 -8.46
N VAL A 216 -10.09 -4.18 -8.74
CA VAL A 216 -9.65 -2.86 -9.23
C VAL A 216 -8.60 -3.07 -10.33
N LEU A 217 -8.75 -2.37 -11.44
CA LEU A 217 -7.78 -2.34 -12.53
C LEU A 217 -7.05 -1.00 -12.54
N PHE A 218 -5.74 -1.03 -12.62
CA PHE A 218 -4.87 0.13 -12.68
C PHE A 218 -4.11 0.17 -14.00
N SER A 219 -3.96 1.37 -14.57
CA SER A 219 -2.92 1.62 -15.56
C SER A 219 -1.61 1.90 -14.84
N THR A 220 -0.60 1.07 -15.06
CA THR A 220 0.73 1.18 -14.43
C THR A 220 1.77 1.76 -15.41
N ARG A 221 1.32 2.62 -16.33
CA ARG A 221 2.18 3.32 -17.30
C ARG A 221 3.12 4.37 -16.69
N GLY A 222 2.94 4.66 -15.38
CA GLY A 222 3.69 5.68 -14.62
C GLY A 222 3.08 7.08 -14.69
N GLY A 223 3.32 7.87 -13.63
CA GLY A 223 2.85 9.25 -13.51
C GLY A 223 1.40 9.43 -13.10
N ASP A 224 0.64 8.36 -12.86
CA ASP A 224 -0.78 8.42 -12.53
C ASP A 224 -1.03 8.32 -11.01
N PHE A 225 -0.18 7.59 -10.31
CA PHE A 225 -0.26 7.31 -8.86
C PHE A 225 1.12 7.46 -8.25
N LEU A 226 1.24 8.18 -7.16
CA LEU A 226 2.52 8.37 -6.50
C LEU A 226 2.42 8.05 -5.01
N ILE A 227 3.28 7.17 -4.53
CA ILE A 227 3.51 6.95 -3.10
C ILE A 227 4.79 7.69 -2.71
N THR A 228 4.68 8.59 -1.73
CA THR A 228 5.84 9.28 -1.16
C THR A 228 6.08 8.78 0.24
N VAL A 229 7.30 8.30 0.49
CA VAL A 229 7.75 7.79 1.79
C VAL A 229 8.75 8.76 2.40
N GLY A 230 8.50 9.20 3.62
CA GLY A 230 9.43 9.96 4.44
C GLY A 230 10.45 9.03 5.09
N GLY A 231 10.06 8.36 6.15
CA GLY A 231 10.82 7.24 6.74
C GLY A 231 10.23 5.92 6.30
N ASP A 232 11.03 5.05 5.70
CA ASP A 232 10.58 3.73 5.28
C ASP A 232 10.43 2.80 6.50
N MET A 233 9.64 1.72 6.32
CA MET A 233 9.32 0.78 7.39
C MET A 233 10.58 0.31 8.10
N THR A 234 10.63 0.53 9.41
CA THR A 234 11.73 0.18 10.27
C THR A 234 11.26 -0.16 11.67
N VAL A 235 12.11 -0.83 12.45
CA VAL A 235 11.83 -1.18 13.84
C VAL A 235 12.54 -0.24 14.80
N GLY A 236 11.83 0.23 15.83
CA GLY A 236 12.35 1.05 16.92
C GLY A 236 12.09 0.40 18.28
N TYR A 237 12.81 0.92 19.29
CA TYR A 237 12.67 0.50 20.69
C TYR A 237 11.79 1.49 21.44
N ARG A 238 10.86 0.98 22.27
CA ARG A 238 9.98 1.77 23.13
C ARG A 238 10.41 1.72 24.60
N ALA A 239 10.43 0.51 25.16
CA ALA A 239 10.69 0.23 26.57
C ALA A 239 11.04 -1.24 26.78
N HIS A 240 11.35 -1.64 28.00
CA HIS A 240 11.40 -3.03 28.46
C HIS A 240 10.98 -3.14 29.91
N ASP A 241 10.61 -4.34 30.32
CA ASP A 241 10.40 -4.75 31.69
C ASP A 241 11.22 -6.02 32.00
N ASP A 242 10.99 -6.64 33.14
CA ASP A 242 11.74 -7.83 33.58
C ASP A 242 11.46 -9.07 32.70
N SER A 243 10.38 -9.08 31.93
CA SER A 243 9.92 -10.21 31.13
C SER A 243 10.07 -10.01 29.62
N SER A 244 10.00 -8.79 29.15
CA SER A 244 9.83 -8.47 27.73
C SER A 244 10.51 -7.18 27.31
N ILE A 245 10.88 -7.12 26.04
CA ILE A 245 11.24 -5.90 25.33
C ILE A 245 10.08 -5.46 24.44
N HIS A 246 9.72 -4.18 24.52
CA HIS A 246 8.65 -3.55 23.73
C HIS A 246 9.24 -2.77 22.58
N LEU A 247 8.87 -3.14 21.38
CA LEU A 247 9.35 -2.61 20.12
C LEU A 247 8.20 -2.05 19.30
N PHE A 248 8.48 -1.40 18.20
CA PHE A 248 7.47 -0.94 17.26
C PHE A 248 8.00 -0.95 15.83
N CYS A 249 7.15 -1.31 14.88
CA CYS A 249 7.33 -1.01 13.47
C CYS A 249 6.78 0.40 13.19
N VAL A 250 7.43 1.17 12.33
CA VAL A 250 7.00 2.54 12.00
C VAL A 250 7.43 2.93 10.60
N GLU A 251 6.58 3.71 9.93
CA GLU A 251 6.88 4.40 8.68
C GLU A 251 6.11 5.71 8.57
N THR A 252 6.50 6.58 7.63
CA THR A 252 5.74 7.78 7.27
C THR A 252 5.50 7.81 5.77
N ILE A 253 4.23 7.95 5.35
CA ILE A 253 3.81 7.76 3.98
C ILE A 253 2.65 8.68 3.59
N SER A 254 2.59 9.02 2.31
CA SER A 254 1.41 9.60 1.67
C SER A 254 1.18 9.02 0.29
N ALA A 255 -0.06 9.09 -0.20
CA ALA A 255 -0.42 8.70 -1.55
C ALA A 255 -1.05 9.89 -2.28
N GLN A 256 -0.79 9.98 -3.58
CA GLN A 256 -1.37 10.98 -4.47
C GLN A 256 -2.00 10.30 -5.69
N LEU A 257 -3.25 10.65 -5.95
CA LEU A 257 -3.98 10.29 -7.16
C LEU A 257 -3.84 11.44 -8.17
N ILE A 258 -2.87 11.33 -9.08
CA ILE A 258 -2.57 12.36 -10.08
C ILE A 258 -3.58 12.29 -11.23
N THR A 259 -3.84 11.09 -11.73
CA THR A 259 -4.81 10.86 -12.82
C THR A 259 -5.95 9.95 -12.34
N PRO A 260 -7.06 10.49 -11.81
CA PRO A 260 -8.18 9.69 -11.30
C PRO A 260 -8.78 8.71 -12.30
N LYS A 261 -8.67 9.01 -13.59
CA LYS A 261 -9.20 8.17 -14.68
C LYS A 261 -8.33 6.96 -14.99
N ALA A 262 -7.12 6.85 -14.40
CA ALA A 262 -6.20 5.74 -14.64
C ALA A 262 -6.50 4.49 -13.78
N VAL A 263 -7.57 4.52 -12.98
CA VAL A 263 -8.05 3.39 -12.19
C VAL A 263 -9.51 3.10 -12.53
N CYS A 264 -9.85 1.83 -12.77
CA CYS A 264 -11.23 1.37 -12.96
C CYS A 264 -11.63 0.46 -11.78
N ILE A 265 -12.74 0.82 -11.12
CA ILE A 265 -13.23 0.12 -9.92
C ILE A 265 -14.33 -0.85 -10.34
N ILE A 266 -14.19 -2.13 -9.97
CA ILE A 266 -15.14 -3.21 -10.27
C ILE A 266 -15.76 -3.62 -8.95
N ARG A 267 -17.01 -3.19 -8.69
CA ARG A 267 -17.75 -3.44 -7.44
C ARG A 267 -19.21 -3.71 -7.73
N PRO A 268 -19.94 -4.36 -6.80
CA PRO A 268 -21.38 -4.43 -6.87
C PRO A 268 -21.99 -3.02 -6.96
N ASP A 269 -23.10 -2.88 -7.69
CA ASP A 269 -23.86 -1.63 -7.83
C ASP A 269 -24.49 -1.20 -6.48
#